data_9f2eda8198527dba57fa1a19475f40c2
#
_entry.id   9f2eda8198527dba57fa1a19475f40c2
#
_cell.length_a   1.000
_cell.length_b   1.000
_cell.length_c   1.000
_cell.angle_alpha   90.00
_cell.angle_beta   90.00
_cell.angle_gamma   90.00
#
_symmetry.space_group_name_H-M   'P 1'
#
loop_
_entity.id
_entity.type
_entity.pdbx_description
1 polymer ?
#
loop_
_entity_poly.entity_id
_entity_poly.type
_entity_poly.pdbx_seq_one_letter_code
_entity_poly.pdbx_strand_id
1 'polypeptide(L)'
;GEGGRYTLSLDGETPRALGEARVGELARFAEGDIELRVAALEAPAEAEFTLVKHRRASAIRDLGDRLSVAEVGVGRGTSTGMLRLTLTGPDRDEIRRSLDAVAETFLTQNVRRQSAEIEQSLAFLEEQAPELRTQLRAAEDSLNEYRAAQHSVDLTSEAQAAIEQFVALDSQLNELEFREAELAQRYTPNHPAYQSLLRQKRHLEAERAALNARVDDLPEAQQEVVRRTRDVEVTQAIYVNVLNRLQELQVARAGTIGNVRIIDDAEVGAAPIEPRKPRIVMLATLLGGMLAMSGVAVRGLLNRGVEVPEQLEEAGLPVYATVPLSDEQKKLVRRVKHRRERQAREVVSDVLAERAPTDTASEALRGLRTSLHFAMLEGRDNRLMITGPGPGVGKSFIAVNLGAICAQAGQRVLLVDADMRKGHLHHAFGGRSDSGLSELLGGRQGLDEVIRHSRIDGLDYVARGMVPPNPSELLMTAGFSRFLDAGGERYDLVIVDTPPVLAVTDAAVIGAQCATTLLVARFQVNPLREVQLAVRRLETAGVTVKGAILNAMVRKAATRYGYGYY
;
A
#
# COMPACT_ATOMS: atom_id res chain seq x y z
N GLY A 1 -0.79 -42.67 19.13
CA GLY A 1 -1.06 -44.10 19.22
C GLY A 1 -1.53 -44.46 20.61
N GLU A 2 -2.31 -45.50 20.76
CA GLU A 2 -2.75 -45.97 22.07
C GLU A 2 -1.54 -46.25 22.98
N GLY A 3 -1.51 -45.59 24.14
CA GLY A 3 -0.45 -45.74 25.17
C GLY A 3 0.68 -44.74 25.13
N GLY A 4 0.49 -43.53 24.50
CA GLY A 4 1.47 -42.45 24.55
C GLY A 4 2.75 -42.71 23.75
N ARG A 5 2.70 -43.55 22.71
CA ARG A 5 3.83 -43.78 21.79
C ARG A 5 3.85 -42.75 20.67
N TYR A 6 5.05 -42.31 20.30
CA TYR A 6 5.29 -41.44 19.15
C TYR A 6 6.46 -41.96 18.34
N THR A 7 6.44 -41.68 17.04
CA THR A 7 7.54 -42.00 16.11
C THR A 7 8.21 -40.70 15.74
N LEU A 8 9.53 -40.60 15.84
CA LEU A 8 10.31 -39.48 15.36
C LEU A 8 10.84 -39.81 13.97
N SER A 9 10.58 -38.92 13.00
CA SER A 9 11.12 -39.01 11.64
C SER A 9 11.86 -37.72 11.27
N LEU A 10 12.88 -37.86 10.45
CA LEU A 10 13.56 -36.70 9.87
C LEU A 10 12.74 -36.19 8.68
N ASP A 11 12.45 -34.89 8.68
CA ASP A 11 11.73 -34.24 7.59
C ASP A 11 12.65 -34.07 6.38
N GLY A 12 12.17 -34.46 5.18
CA GLY A 12 12.90 -34.42 3.91
C GLY A 12 12.05 -34.94 2.76
N GLU A 13 12.58 -34.94 1.54
CA GLU A 13 11.86 -35.46 0.35
C GLU A 13 11.30 -36.90 0.53
N THR A 14 11.95 -37.71 1.37
CA THR A 14 11.45 -38.99 1.87
C THR A 14 11.60 -39.02 3.40
N PRO A 15 10.49 -39.01 4.17
CA PRO A 15 10.56 -39.08 5.63
C PRO A 15 11.29 -40.32 6.11
N ARG A 16 12.39 -40.15 6.84
CA ARG A 16 13.15 -41.28 7.39
C ARG A 16 12.83 -41.43 8.87
N ALA A 17 12.20 -42.53 9.24
CA ALA A 17 11.95 -42.86 10.66
C ALA A 17 13.28 -43.04 11.41
N LEU A 18 13.45 -42.31 12.52
CA LEU A 18 14.61 -42.38 13.40
C LEU A 18 14.38 -43.35 14.57
N GLY A 19 13.11 -43.59 14.94
CA GLY A 19 12.75 -44.54 15.98
C GLY A 19 11.44 -44.20 16.67
N GLU A 20 11.02 -45.06 17.59
CA GLU A 20 9.82 -44.91 18.41
C GLU A 20 10.18 -44.71 19.88
N ALA A 21 9.35 -43.91 20.58
CA ALA A 21 9.52 -43.69 22.02
C ALA A 21 8.16 -43.46 22.72
N ARG A 22 8.19 -43.35 24.06
CA ARG A 22 7.00 -43.08 24.87
C ARG A 22 7.03 -41.72 25.52
N VAL A 23 5.86 -41.14 25.66
CA VAL A 23 5.66 -39.88 26.40
C VAL A 23 6.10 -40.07 27.86
N GLY A 24 6.85 -39.11 28.41
CA GLY A 24 7.43 -39.13 29.74
C GLY A 24 8.86 -39.66 29.83
N GLU A 25 9.32 -40.45 28.84
CA GLU A 25 10.67 -41.02 28.82
C GLU A 25 11.66 -40.17 28.03
N LEU A 26 12.94 -40.18 28.45
CA LEU A 26 14.02 -39.58 27.66
C LEU A 26 14.46 -40.56 26.58
N ALA A 27 14.16 -40.28 25.35
CA ALA A 27 14.52 -41.12 24.21
C ALA A 27 15.74 -40.57 23.46
N ARG A 28 16.59 -41.50 22.99
CA ARG A 28 17.77 -41.20 22.19
C ARG A 28 17.58 -41.76 20.78
N PHE A 29 17.76 -40.89 19.79
CA PHE A 29 17.61 -41.21 18.37
C PHE A 29 18.91 -40.91 17.63
N ALA A 30 19.07 -41.46 16.43
CA ALA A 30 20.23 -41.24 15.57
C ALA A 30 21.57 -41.45 16.30
N GLU A 31 21.75 -42.65 16.87
CA GLU A 31 22.99 -43.05 17.60
C GLU A 31 23.35 -42.14 18.80
N GLY A 32 22.37 -41.39 19.32
CA GLY A 32 22.55 -40.49 20.46
C GLY A 32 22.68 -39.01 20.12
N ASP A 33 22.66 -38.64 18.82
CA ASP A 33 22.77 -37.24 18.37
C ASP A 33 21.52 -36.42 18.73
N ILE A 34 20.36 -37.08 18.88
CA ILE A 34 19.11 -36.45 19.24
C ILE A 34 18.58 -37.08 20.55
N GLU A 35 18.56 -36.30 21.61
CA GLU A 35 17.87 -36.61 22.84
C GLU A 35 16.56 -35.84 22.93
N LEU A 36 15.43 -36.53 23.05
CA LEU A 36 14.11 -35.92 23.13
C LEU A 36 13.31 -36.52 24.30
N ARG A 37 12.72 -35.65 25.11
CA ARG A 37 11.74 -36.00 26.12
C ARG A 37 10.44 -35.27 25.86
N VAL A 38 9.41 -35.97 25.47
CA VAL A 38 8.05 -35.44 25.35
C VAL A 38 7.38 -35.57 26.71
N ALA A 39 7.21 -34.49 27.44
CA ALA A 39 6.67 -34.48 28.78
C ALA A 39 5.16 -34.84 28.84
N ALA A 40 4.38 -34.29 27.90
CA ALA A 40 2.96 -34.57 27.71
C ALA A 40 2.62 -34.42 26.21
N LEU A 41 1.61 -35.15 25.76
CA LEU A 41 1.11 -35.10 24.39
C LEU A 41 -0.43 -35.21 24.45
N GLU A 42 -1.08 -34.07 24.19
CA GLU A 42 -2.54 -33.95 24.08
C GLU A 42 -2.90 -33.67 22.61
N ALA A 43 -3.05 -34.73 21.83
CA ALA A 43 -3.37 -34.63 20.43
C ALA A 43 -4.17 -35.87 19.97
N PRO A 44 -4.98 -35.74 18.90
CA PRO A 44 -5.61 -36.87 18.23
C PRO A 44 -4.58 -37.92 17.79
N ALA A 45 -4.99 -39.18 17.69
CA ALA A 45 -4.15 -40.21 17.10
C ALA A 45 -3.77 -39.80 15.66
N GLU A 46 -2.50 -40.03 15.29
CA GLU A 46 -1.93 -39.66 13.97
C GLU A 46 -1.68 -38.14 13.73
N ALA A 47 -1.77 -37.29 14.77
CA ALA A 47 -1.35 -35.90 14.63
C ALA A 47 0.17 -35.81 14.40
N GLU A 48 0.56 -35.03 13.42
CA GLU A 48 1.96 -34.76 13.09
C GLU A 48 2.42 -33.43 13.68
N PHE A 49 3.62 -33.43 14.26
CA PHE A 49 4.26 -32.25 14.83
C PHE A 49 5.65 -32.09 14.23
N THR A 50 5.97 -30.91 13.74
CA THR A 50 7.31 -30.60 13.27
C THR A 50 8.13 -29.96 14.38
N LEU A 51 9.26 -30.59 14.74
CA LEU A 51 10.21 -30.08 15.72
C LEU A 51 11.40 -29.46 15.01
N VAL A 52 11.64 -28.18 15.24
CA VAL A 52 12.76 -27.47 14.64
C VAL A 52 13.75 -27.06 15.74
N LYS A 53 14.98 -27.59 15.69
CA LYS A 53 16.06 -27.19 16.59
C LYS A 53 16.86 -26.05 15.96
N HIS A 54 16.66 -24.86 16.44
CA HIS A 54 17.47 -23.71 16.03
C HIS A 54 18.86 -23.73 16.67
N ARG A 55 19.88 -23.22 15.95
CA ARG A 55 21.20 -22.98 16.52
C ARG A 55 21.06 -21.94 17.65
N ARG A 56 21.74 -22.17 18.78
CA ARG A 56 21.69 -21.27 19.94
C ARG A 56 21.96 -19.80 19.56
N ALA A 57 22.95 -19.56 18.71
CA ALA A 57 23.30 -18.20 18.25
C ALA A 57 22.17 -17.54 17.45
N SER A 58 21.41 -18.30 16.64
CA SER A 58 20.28 -17.75 15.90
C SER A 58 19.07 -17.50 16.82
N ALA A 59 18.83 -18.39 17.78
CA ALA A 59 17.78 -18.19 18.76
C ALA A 59 18.03 -16.95 19.67
N ILE A 60 19.29 -16.75 20.09
CA ILE A 60 19.68 -15.56 20.87
C ILE A 60 19.46 -14.28 20.03
N ARG A 61 19.85 -14.30 18.75
CA ARG A 61 19.64 -13.13 17.87
C ARG A 61 18.16 -12.85 17.67
N ASP A 62 17.37 -13.86 17.36
CA ASP A 62 15.93 -13.73 17.18
C ASP A 62 15.24 -13.20 18.44
N LEU A 63 15.62 -13.71 19.62
CA LEU A 63 15.12 -13.16 20.88
C LEU A 63 15.55 -11.69 21.09
N GLY A 64 16.81 -11.37 20.78
CA GLY A 64 17.33 -10.01 20.87
C GLY A 64 16.62 -9.01 19.96
N ASP A 65 16.29 -9.43 18.74
CA ASP A 65 15.57 -8.59 17.76
C ASP A 65 14.11 -8.34 18.19
N ARG A 66 13.53 -9.26 18.95
CA ARG A 66 12.15 -9.16 19.49
C ARG A 66 12.07 -8.50 20.86
N LEU A 67 13.18 -8.41 21.59
CA LEU A 67 13.26 -7.84 22.92
C LEU A 67 13.62 -6.37 22.86
N SER A 68 12.83 -5.53 23.51
CA SER A 68 13.11 -4.11 23.67
C SER A 68 13.22 -3.78 25.16
N VAL A 69 14.27 -3.04 25.53
CA VAL A 69 14.50 -2.56 26.90
C VAL A 69 14.50 -1.05 26.87
N ALA A 70 13.65 -0.43 27.68
CA ALA A 70 13.54 1.02 27.78
C ALA A 70 13.48 1.46 29.25
N GLU A 71 14.15 2.55 29.57
CA GLU A 71 14.02 3.18 30.88
C GLU A 71 12.70 3.96 30.97
N VAL A 72 11.99 3.79 32.07
CA VAL A 72 10.70 4.47 32.31
C VAL A 72 10.98 5.90 32.80
N GLY A 73 10.41 6.90 32.11
CA GLY A 73 10.49 8.31 32.55
C GLY A 73 11.58 9.18 31.90
N VAL A 74 12.32 8.66 30.92
CA VAL A 74 13.30 9.45 30.14
C VAL A 74 12.59 10.48 29.26
N GLY A 75 12.31 11.63 29.79
CA GLY A 75 11.65 12.74 29.07
C GLY A 75 11.46 13.99 29.94
N ARG A 76 11.67 13.86 31.24
CA ARG A 76 11.54 14.95 32.22
C ARG A 76 12.82 15.24 33.00
N GLY A 77 13.98 14.76 32.56
CA GLY A 77 15.27 15.06 33.16
C GLY A 77 15.62 14.28 34.44
N THR A 78 14.81 13.35 34.90
CA THR A 78 15.06 12.47 36.03
C THR A 78 14.99 11.01 35.60
N SER A 79 16.15 10.32 35.67
CA SER A 79 16.20 8.86 35.57
C SER A 79 15.46 8.25 36.77
N THR A 80 14.52 7.35 36.50
CA THR A 80 13.75 6.67 37.56
C THR A 80 14.42 5.37 38.01
N GLY A 81 15.43 4.90 37.24
CA GLY A 81 16.08 3.62 37.48
C GLY A 81 15.18 2.40 37.17
N MET A 82 13.97 2.63 36.66
CA MET A 82 13.04 1.53 36.29
C MET A 82 13.25 1.16 34.82
N LEU A 83 13.45 -0.14 34.56
CA LEU A 83 13.56 -0.69 33.22
C LEU A 83 12.26 -1.40 32.84
N ARG A 84 11.77 -1.10 31.63
CA ARG A 84 10.65 -1.81 31.03
C ARG A 84 11.17 -2.73 29.94
N LEU A 85 10.90 -4.01 30.10
CA LEU A 85 11.19 -5.03 29.11
C LEU A 85 9.93 -5.28 28.28
N THR A 86 10.05 -5.33 26.98
CA THR A 86 8.94 -5.63 26.06
C THR A 86 9.40 -6.68 25.08
N LEU A 87 8.66 -7.79 24.98
CA LEU A 87 8.92 -8.86 24.03
C LEU A 87 7.74 -9.02 23.09
N THR A 88 8.01 -9.17 21.79
CA THR A 88 6.99 -9.40 20.77
C THR A 88 7.12 -10.81 20.18
N GLY A 89 6.02 -11.42 19.80
CA GLY A 89 6.02 -12.76 19.20
C GLY A 89 4.62 -13.25 18.85
N PRO A 90 4.52 -14.37 18.14
CA PRO A 90 3.25 -14.92 17.69
C PRO A 90 2.45 -15.66 18.78
N ASP A 91 3.13 -16.24 19.76
CA ASP A 91 2.51 -17.05 20.82
C ASP A 91 2.56 -16.33 22.16
N ARG A 92 1.40 -16.22 22.83
CA ARG A 92 1.23 -15.46 24.08
C ARG A 92 1.94 -16.13 25.26
N ASP A 93 1.87 -17.45 25.33
CA ASP A 93 2.47 -18.19 26.44
C ASP A 93 3.99 -18.30 26.29
N GLU A 94 4.49 -18.38 25.05
CA GLU A 94 5.92 -18.28 24.76
C GLU A 94 6.49 -16.92 25.15
N ILE A 95 5.81 -15.82 24.74
CA ILE A 95 6.23 -14.45 25.07
C ILE A 95 6.34 -14.28 26.58
N ARG A 96 5.31 -14.67 27.32
CA ARG A 96 5.28 -14.53 28.78
C ARG A 96 6.40 -15.32 29.44
N ARG A 97 6.51 -16.62 29.13
CA ARG A 97 7.57 -17.47 29.70
C ARG A 97 8.97 -17.00 29.36
N SER A 98 9.17 -16.53 28.14
CA SER A 98 10.48 -16.02 27.71
C SER A 98 10.85 -14.72 28.42
N LEU A 99 9.88 -13.81 28.60
CA LEU A 99 10.11 -12.53 29.29
C LEU A 99 10.36 -12.74 30.78
N ASP A 100 9.59 -13.61 31.44
CA ASP A 100 9.81 -14.00 32.84
C ASP A 100 11.20 -14.64 33.02
N ALA A 101 11.59 -15.55 32.13
CA ALA A 101 12.91 -16.18 32.18
C ALA A 101 14.06 -15.19 31.96
N VAL A 102 13.89 -14.18 31.11
CA VAL A 102 14.86 -13.10 30.91
C VAL A 102 14.97 -12.26 32.18
N ALA A 103 13.84 -11.87 32.80
CA ALA A 103 13.82 -11.07 34.02
C ALA A 103 14.46 -11.82 35.20
N GLU A 104 14.12 -13.09 35.41
CA GLU A 104 14.71 -13.94 36.45
C GLU A 104 16.22 -14.20 36.23
N THR A 105 16.63 -14.41 34.96
CA THR A 105 18.05 -14.58 34.62
C THR A 105 18.83 -13.32 34.92
N PHE A 106 18.28 -12.15 34.56
CA PHE A 106 18.90 -10.85 34.86
C PHE A 106 19.03 -10.62 36.38
N LEU A 107 17.97 -10.89 37.13
CA LEU A 107 17.99 -10.79 38.60
C LEU A 107 19.06 -11.71 39.19
N THR A 108 19.06 -13.00 38.79
CA THR A 108 20.03 -13.99 39.26
C THR A 108 21.46 -13.61 38.93
N GLN A 109 21.73 -13.16 37.72
CA GLN A 109 23.06 -12.72 37.29
C GLN A 109 23.52 -11.49 38.05
N ASN A 110 22.62 -10.52 38.31
CA ASN A 110 22.94 -9.33 39.08
C ASN A 110 23.33 -9.68 40.54
N VAL A 111 22.53 -10.53 41.19
CA VAL A 111 22.84 -11.03 42.54
C VAL A 111 24.18 -11.76 42.57
N ARG A 112 24.40 -12.71 41.63
CA ARG A 112 25.67 -13.44 41.53
C ARG A 112 26.89 -12.54 41.33
N ARG A 113 26.78 -11.52 40.45
CA ARG A 113 27.85 -10.58 40.22
C ARG A 113 28.18 -9.79 41.47
N GLN A 114 27.16 -9.27 42.17
CA GLN A 114 27.33 -8.52 43.41
C GLN A 114 27.94 -9.40 44.53
N SER A 115 27.48 -10.65 44.67
CA SER A 115 28.06 -11.59 45.60
C SER A 115 29.53 -11.90 45.28
N ALA A 116 29.88 -12.10 44.02
CA ALA A 116 31.25 -12.36 43.59
C ALA A 116 32.18 -11.15 43.88
N GLU A 117 31.72 -9.92 43.65
CA GLU A 117 32.47 -8.69 44.01
C GLU A 117 32.74 -8.62 45.52
N ILE A 118 31.72 -8.94 46.36
CA ILE A 118 31.87 -8.96 47.85
C ILE A 118 32.82 -10.09 48.28
N GLU A 119 32.67 -11.33 47.70
CA GLU A 119 33.53 -12.45 48.04
C GLU A 119 35.01 -12.19 47.66
N GLN A 120 35.27 -11.56 46.52
CA GLN A 120 36.63 -11.20 46.15
C GLN A 120 37.24 -10.15 47.10
N SER A 121 36.44 -9.14 47.54
CA SER A 121 36.88 -8.13 48.48
C SER A 121 37.11 -8.75 49.88
N LEU A 122 36.25 -9.65 50.32
CA LEU A 122 36.43 -10.39 51.58
C LEU A 122 37.71 -11.23 51.56
N ALA A 123 37.95 -12.02 50.51
CA ALA A 123 39.13 -12.85 50.40
C ALA A 123 40.43 -12.04 50.47
N PHE A 124 40.45 -10.87 49.79
CA PHE A 124 41.60 -9.93 49.85
C PHE A 124 41.85 -9.41 51.27
N LEU A 125 40.82 -8.96 51.98
CA LEU A 125 40.97 -8.42 53.30
C LEU A 125 41.29 -9.50 54.34
N GLU A 126 40.73 -10.71 54.19
CA GLU A 126 41.05 -11.89 55.06
C GLU A 126 42.52 -12.32 54.91
N GLU A 127 43.12 -12.15 53.74
CA GLU A 127 44.54 -12.38 53.49
C GLU A 127 45.41 -11.27 54.10
N GLN A 128 45.01 -10.00 54.04
CA GLN A 128 45.74 -8.86 54.57
C GLN A 128 45.70 -8.72 56.09
N ALA A 129 44.58 -9.11 56.74
CA ALA A 129 44.43 -8.91 58.18
C ALA A 129 45.47 -9.65 59.06
N PRO A 130 45.89 -10.89 58.81
CA PRO A 130 46.93 -11.58 59.56
C PRO A 130 48.32 -10.94 59.38
N GLU A 131 48.62 -10.46 58.16
CA GLU A 131 49.87 -9.77 57.85
C GLU A 131 50.00 -8.47 58.67
N LEU A 132 48.94 -7.60 58.65
CA LEU A 132 48.88 -6.40 59.43
C LEU A 132 48.99 -6.64 60.93
N ARG A 133 48.36 -7.73 61.42
CA ARG A 133 48.49 -8.13 62.83
C ARG A 133 49.93 -8.47 63.19
N THR A 134 50.65 -9.15 62.28
CA THR A 134 52.06 -9.49 62.49
C THR A 134 52.92 -8.27 62.49
N GLN A 135 52.69 -7.34 61.58
CA GLN A 135 53.38 -6.05 61.51
C GLN A 135 53.12 -5.21 62.76
N LEU A 136 51.89 -5.15 63.26
CA LEU A 136 51.53 -4.45 64.49
C LEU A 136 52.31 -4.98 65.69
N ARG A 137 52.36 -6.31 65.86
CA ARG A 137 53.13 -6.94 66.94
C ARG A 137 54.64 -6.60 66.83
N ALA A 138 55.21 -6.67 65.65
CA ALA A 138 56.61 -6.32 65.43
C ALA A 138 56.90 -4.85 65.78
N ALA A 139 55.96 -3.93 65.42
CA ALA A 139 56.06 -2.53 65.77
C ALA A 139 55.95 -2.29 67.29
N GLU A 140 55.02 -2.98 67.95
CA GLU A 140 54.86 -2.90 69.41
C GLU A 140 56.08 -3.45 70.16
N ASP A 141 56.62 -4.59 69.70
CA ASP A 141 57.82 -5.17 70.29
C ASP A 141 59.01 -4.25 70.10
N SER A 142 59.21 -3.66 68.91
CA SER A 142 60.26 -2.67 68.64
C SER A 142 60.15 -1.42 69.49
N LEU A 143 58.94 -0.91 69.70
CA LEU A 143 58.72 0.25 70.57
C LEU A 143 59.07 -0.08 72.03
N ASN A 144 58.62 -1.25 72.53
CA ASN A 144 58.85 -1.71 73.87
C ASN A 144 60.33 -1.94 74.18
N GLU A 145 61.09 -2.63 73.26
CA GLU A 145 62.53 -2.75 73.41
C GLU A 145 63.27 -1.40 73.51
N TYR A 146 62.88 -0.46 72.64
CA TYR A 146 63.51 0.87 72.71
C TYR A 146 63.21 1.63 74.00
N ARG A 147 61.95 1.60 74.50
CA ARG A 147 61.55 2.20 75.79
C ARG A 147 62.31 1.55 76.95
N ALA A 148 62.50 0.24 76.95
CA ALA A 148 63.24 -0.49 77.95
C ALA A 148 64.77 -0.10 78.00
N ALA A 149 65.35 0.14 76.81
CA ALA A 149 66.76 0.51 76.66
C ALA A 149 67.09 1.98 77.12
N GLN A 150 66.12 2.92 76.92
CA GLN A 150 66.38 4.37 77.10
C GLN A 150 65.82 5.01 78.39
N HIS A 151 65.43 4.20 79.40
CA HIS A 151 64.92 4.70 80.71
C HIS A 151 64.03 5.99 80.63
N SER A 152 62.82 5.84 80.06
CA SER A 152 61.75 6.83 79.94
C SER A 152 62.11 8.18 79.25
N VAL A 153 61.90 8.26 77.94
CA VAL A 153 61.84 9.49 77.16
C VAL A 153 60.37 9.98 77.23
N ASP A 154 60.12 11.08 77.91
CA ASP A 154 58.79 11.73 77.88
C ASP A 154 58.56 12.40 76.54
N LEU A 155 57.47 12.08 75.89
CA LEU A 155 57.02 12.71 74.64
C LEU A 155 56.52 14.15 74.96
N THR A 156 57.06 15.11 74.22
CA THR A 156 56.54 16.49 74.27
C THR A 156 55.15 16.57 73.65
N SER A 157 54.33 17.55 74.02
CA SER A 157 53.01 17.74 73.38
C SER A 157 53.10 17.97 71.87
N GLU A 158 54.19 18.48 71.37
CA GLU A 158 54.47 18.70 69.98
C GLU A 158 54.71 17.34 69.26
N ALA A 159 55.46 16.44 69.89
CA ALA A 159 55.68 15.07 69.35
C ALA A 159 54.39 14.26 69.32
N GLN A 160 53.54 14.39 70.37
CA GLN A 160 52.23 13.77 70.44
C GLN A 160 51.29 14.25 69.29
N ALA A 161 51.24 15.58 69.09
CA ALA A 161 50.46 16.19 68.02
C ALA A 161 50.93 15.72 66.61
N ALA A 162 52.25 15.55 66.42
CA ALA A 162 52.80 15.05 65.18
C ALA A 162 52.38 13.58 64.91
N ILE A 163 52.40 12.74 65.97
CA ILE A 163 51.94 11.33 65.83
C ILE A 163 50.45 11.29 65.43
N GLU A 164 49.59 12.08 66.13
CA GLU A 164 48.15 12.15 65.77
C GLU A 164 47.91 12.58 64.29
N GLN A 165 48.70 13.57 63.83
CA GLN A 165 48.65 14.00 62.44
C GLN A 165 49.12 12.91 61.45
N PHE A 166 50.18 12.16 61.79
CA PHE A 166 50.65 11.02 61.00
C PHE A 166 49.56 9.93 60.88
N VAL A 167 48.96 9.56 62.01
CA VAL A 167 47.85 8.56 62.02
C VAL A 167 46.71 9.00 61.12
N ALA A 168 46.32 10.28 61.21
CA ALA A 168 45.26 10.84 60.37
C ALA A 168 45.63 10.80 58.86
N LEU A 169 46.84 11.24 58.51
CA LEU A 169 47.35 11.26 57.12
C LEU A 169 47.49 9.84 56.55
N ASP A 170 48.13 8.93 57.28
CA ASP A 170 48.33 7.55 56.82
C ASP A 170 47.00 6.78 56.73
N SER A 171 46.03 7.07 57.61
CA SER A 171 44.68 6.53 57.51
C SER A 171 43.98 7.00 56.22
N GLN A 172 44.11 8.30 55.89
CA GLN A 172 43.54 8.83 54.63
C GLN A 172 44.26 8.29 53.40
N LEU A 173 45.60 8.13 53.45
CA LEU A 173 46.34 7.52 52.35
C LEU A 173 45.91 6.07 52.11
N ASN A 174 45.75 5.25 53.16
CA ASN A 174 45.23 3.90 53.04
C ASN A 174 43.83 3.86 52.44
N GLU A 175 42.95 4.76 52.85
CA GLU A 175 41.60 4.83 52.28
C GLU A 175 41.67 5.13 50.79
N LEU A 176 42.55 6.04 50.34
CA LEU A 176 42.78 6.33 48.94
C LEU A 176 43.39 5.13 48.17
N GLU A 177 44.28 4.35 48.81
CA GLU A 177 44.85 3.11 48.21
C GLU A 177 43.76 2.06 47.99
N PHE A 178 42.86 1.85 48.91
CA PHE A 178 41.70 0.96 48.70
C PHE A 178 40.81 1.46 47.55
N ARG A 179 40.53 2.76 47.49
CA ARG A 179 39.77 3.34 46.40
C ARG A 179 40.52 3.26 45.05
N GLU A 180 41.86 3.39 45.07
CA GLU A 180 42.69 3.22 43.89
C GLU A 180 42.59 1.82 43.35
N ALA A 181 42.68 0.79 44.17
CA ALA A 181 42.51 -0.60 43.79
C ALA A 181 41.13 -0.87 43.21
N GLU A 182 40.07 -0.31 43.78
CA GLU A 182 38.70 -0.41 43.26
C GLU A 182 38.56 0.27 41.87
N LEU A 183 39.07 1.49 41.74
CA LEU A 183 38.96 2.24 40.49
C LEU A 183 39.83 1.65 39.38
N ALA A 184 40.98 1.04 39.70
CA ALA A 184 41.87 0.38 38.73
C ALA A 184 41.18 -0.83 38.04
N GLN A 185 40.21 -1.49 38.71
CA GLN A 185 39.42 -2.57 38.11
C GLN A 185 38.37 -2.06 37.14
N ARG A 186 37.88 -0.81 37.29
CA ARG A 186 36.76 -0.25 36.54
C ARG A 186 37.17 0.75 35.46
N TYR A 187 38.28 1.43 35.64
CA TYR A 187 38.70 2.55 34.80
C TYR A 187 40.17 2.44 34.40
N THR A 188 40.46 2.93 33.20
CA THR A 188 41.84 3.08 32.74
C THR A 188 42.57 4.23 33.49
N PRO A 189 43.89 4.21 33.59
CA PRO A 189 44.66 5.26 34.28
C PRO A 189 44.43 6.70 33.80
N ASN A 190 43.93 6.87 32.59
CA ASN A 190 43.62 8.18 31.99
C ASN A 190 42.22 8.69 32.30
N HIS A 191 41.40 7.94 33.02
CA HIS A 191 40.05 8.38 33.38
C HIS A 191 40.08 9.54 34.37
N PRO A 192 39.23 10.57 34.20
CA PRO A 192 39.23 11.75 35.06
C PRO A 192 39.11 11.45 36.56
N ALA A 193 38.29 10.48 36.96
CA ALA A 193 38.13 10.06 38.35
C ALA A 193 39.42 9.44 38.91
N TYR A 194 40.10 8.57 38.15
CA TYR A 194 41.38 7.98 38.55
C TYR A 194 42.48 9.04 38.69
N GLN A 195 42.56 9.95 37.75
CA GLN A 195 43.48 11.09 37.80
C GLN A 195 43.23 12.05 39.00
N SER A 196 41.95 12.24 39.37
CA SER A 196 41.59 13.04 40.55
C SER A 196 42.07 12.38 41.82
N LEU A 197 41.89 11.09 41.96
CA LEU A 197 42.37 10.33 43.10
C LEU A 197 43.88 10.36 43.23
N LEU A 198 44.62 10.19 42.11
CA LEU A 198 46.10 10.33 42.13
C LEU A 198 46.60 11.72 42.52
N ARG A 199 45.83 12.78 42.21
CA ARG A 199 46.18 14.15 42.70
C ARG A 199 46.01 14.28 44.21
N GLN A 200 44.92 13.72 44.73
CA GLN A 200 44.66 13.73 46.19
C GLN A 200 45.72 12.93 46.94
N LYS A 201 46.09 11.73 46.42
CA LYS A 201 47.17 10.93 47.01
C LYS A 201 48.48 11.65 47.06
N ARG A 202 48.89 12.28 45.96
CA ARG A 202 50.15 13.09 45.92
C ARG A 202 50.11 14.27 46.88
N HIS A 203 48.98 14.89 47.11
CA HIS A 203 48.83 16.00 48.08
C HIS A 203 49.07 15.51 49.50
N LEU A 204 48.46 14.41 49.90
CA LEU A 204 48.63 13.83 51.22
C LEU A 204 50.07 13.29 51.42
N GLU A 205 50.70 12.70 50.38
CA GLU A 205 52.09 12.29 50.41
C GLU A 205 53.04 13.47 50.62
N ALA A 206 52.76 14.62 50.00
CA ALA A 206 53.53 15.86 50.23
C ALA A 206 53.36 16.40 51.65
N GLU A 207 52.15 16.38 52.20
CA GLU A 207 51.89 16.76 53.62
C GLU A 207 52.62 15.81 54.59
N ARG A 208 52.60 14.50 54.31
CA ARG A 208 53.33 13.50 55.09
C ARG A 208 54.85 13.76 55.07
N ALA A 209 55.40 14.10 53.90
CA ALA A 209 56.80 14.46 53.75
C ALA A 209 57.17 15.73 54.56
N ALA A 210 56.31 16.74 54.53
CA ALA A 210 56.50 17.96 55.31
C ALA A 210 56.45 17.69 56.85
N LEU A 211 55.57 16.81 57.32
CA LEU A 211 55.48 16.42 58.71
C LEU A 211 56.73 15.60 59.13
N ASN A 212 57.23 14.71 58.29
CA ASN A 212 58.51 14.00 58.53
C ASN A 212 59.67 14.97 58.73
N ALA A 213 59.78 15.99 57.89
CA ALA A 213 60.83 16.99 58.01
C ALA A 213 60.78 17.75 59.40
N ARG A 214 59.54 17.98 59.92
CA ARG A 214 59.39 18.60 61.29
C ARG A 214 59.81 17.64 62.39
N VAL A 215 59.60 16.33 62.25
CA VAL A 215 60.02 15.34 63.24
C VAL A 215 61.53 15.20 63.21
N ASP A 216 62.20 15.36 62.06
CA ASP A 216 63.65 15.32 61.90
C ASP A 216 64.38 16.51 62.62
N ASP A 217 63.64 17.56 62.92
CA ASP A 217 64.19 18.70 63.74
C ASP A 217 64.16 18.44 65.26
N LEU A 218 63.56 17.34 65.73
CA LEU A 218 63.54 16.98 67.17
C LEU A 218 64.87 16.38 67.64
N PRO A 219 65.14 16.28 68.94
CA PRO A 219 66.30 15.57 69.47
C PRO A 219 66.30 14.08 69.09
N GLU A 220 67.46 13.51 68.78
CA GLU A 220 67.62 12.15 68.24
C GLU A 220 66.84 11.05 69.01
N ALA A 221 66.89 11.12 70.35
CA ALA A 221 66.16 10.19 71.20
C ALA A 221 64.64 10.35 71.14
N GLN A 222 64.14 11.57 70.91
CA GLN A 222 62.69 11.80 70.67
C GLN A 222 62.26 11.45 69.29
N GLN A 223 63.09 11.67 68.28
CA GLN A 223 62.77 11.27 66.91
C GLN A 223 62.48 9.74 66.79
N GLU A 224 63.32 8.93 67.43
CA GLU A 224 63.18 7.50 67.37
C GLU A 224 61.92 6.94 68.10
N VAL A 225 61.60 7.56 69.28
CA VAL A 225 60.36 7.23 69.99
C VAL A 225 59.13 7.68 69.19
N VAL A 226 59.16 8.88 68.58
CA VAL A 226 58.10 9.36 67.71
C VAL A 226 57.89 8.39 66.49
N ARG A 227 58.96 7.98 65.83
CA ARG A 227 58.90 7.06 64.68
C ARG A 227 58.27 5.73 65.10
N ARG A 228 58.79 5.11 66.17
CA ARG A 228 58.27 3.79 66.63
C ARG A 228 56.85 3.86 67.17
N THR A 229 56.47 4.94 67.92
CA THR A 229 55.08 5.12 68.35
C THR A 229 54.16 5.36 67.22
N ARG A 230 54.57 6.18 66.22
CA ARG A 230 53.81 6.39 64.97
C ARG A 230 53.57 5.04 64.27
N ASP A 231 54.59 4.22 64.10
CA ASP A 231 54.50 2.95 63.37
C ASP A 231 53.48 2.01 64.10
N VAL A 232 53.45 1.99 65.43
CA VAL A 232 52.44 1.25 66.20
C VAL A 232 51.05 1.82 65.96
N GLU A 233 50.86 3.14 66.18
CA GLU A 233 49.52 3.78 66.09
C GLU A 233 48.95 3.72 64.67
N VAL A 234 49.78 3.99 63.64
CA VAL A 234 49.37 3.87 62.26
C VAL A 234 48.96 2.45 61.90
N THR A 235 49.83 1.46 62.21
CA THR A 235 49.50 0.04 61.92
C THR A 235 48.29 -0.44 62.66
N GLN A 236 48.10 0.01 63.92
CA GLN A 236 46.90 -0.30 64.73
C GLN A 236 45.66 0.31 64.05
N ALA A 237 45.72 1.59 63.65
CA ALA A 237 44.58 2.24 63.00
C ALA A 237 44.20 1.52 61.68
N ILE A 238 45.20 1.16 60.88
CA ILE A 238 44.99 0.40 59.61
C ILE A 238 44.34 -0.96 59.91
N TYR A 239 44.88 -1.71 60.89
CA TYR A 239 44.36 -3.02 61.31
C TYR A 239 42.90 -2.93 61.76
N VAL A 240 42.54 -1.96 62.59
CA VAL A 240 41.16 -1.71 63.05
C VAL A 240 40.26 -1.35 61.86
N ASN A 241 40.72 -0.52 60.94
CA ASN A 241 39.95 -0.19 59.74
C ASN A 241 39.70 -1.41 58.85
N VAL A 242 40.69 -2.26 58.65
CA VAL A 242 40.54 -3.53 57.90
C VAL A 242 39.53 -4.45 58.60
N LEU A 243 39.60 -4.61 59.92
CA LEU A 243 38.64 -5.40 60.68
C LEU A 243 37.20 -4.85 60.57
N ASN A 244 37.03 -3.56 60.66
CA ASN A 244 35.72 -2.92 60.47
C ASN A 244 35.19 -3.16 59.07
N ARG A 245 36.05 -3.04 58.02
CA ARG A 245 35.66 -3.27 56.64
C ARG A 245 35.32 -4.74 56.39
N LEU A 246 36.06 -5.69 56.99
CA LEU A 246 35.71 -7.12 56.96
C LEU A 246 34.33 -7.36 57.53
N GLN A 247 34.03 -6.76 58.69
CA GLN A 247 32.74 -6.90 59.33
C GLN A 247 31.61 -6.31 58.51
N GLU A 248 31.81 -5.11 57.92
CA GLU A 248 30.83 -4.51 57.02
C GLU A 248 30.53 -5.40 55.79
N LEU A 249 31.59 -5.95 55.17
CA LEU A 249 31.41 -6.82 53.98
C LEU A 249 30.80 -8.15 54.36
N GLN A 250 31.09 -8.74 55.55
CA GLN A 250 30.42 -9.94 56.04
C GLN A 250 28.93 -9.73 56.25
N VAL A 251 28.55 -8.57 56.81
CA VAL A 251 27.14 -8.16 56.96
C VAL A 251 26.50 -7.93 55.59
N ALA A 252 27.21 -7.28 54.68
CA ALA A 252 26.74 -7.06 53.31
C ALA A 252 26.54 -8.39 52.54
N ARG A 253 27.45 -9.38 52.72
CA ARG A 253 27.32 -10.73 52.17
C ARG A 253 26.08 -11.44 52.71
N ALA A 254 25.83 -11.38 54.00
CA ALA A 254 24.67 -11.99 54.63
C ALA A 254 23.34 -11.34 54.20
N GLY A 255 23.40 -10.03 53.89
CA GLY A 255 22.25 -9.24 53.50
C GLY A 255 22.15 -8.98 51.98
N THR A 256 22.83 -9.75 51.10
CA THR A 256 22.83 -9.50 49.65
C THR A 256 21.44 -9.74 49.07
N ILE A 257 20.57 -8.78 49.28
CA ILE A 257 19.36 -8.55 48.49
C ILE A 257 19.84 -7.75 47.30
N GLY A 258 19.77 -8.32 46.10
CA GLY A 258 20.20 -7.58 44.90
C GLY A 258 19.56 -6.20 44.83
N ASN A 259 20.27 -5.24 44.26
CA ASN A 259 19.77 -3.85 44.06
C ASN A 259 18.70 -3.78 42.94
N VAL A 260 18.37 -4.91 42.34
CA VAL A 260 17.34 -5.07 41.33
C VAL A 260 16.20 -5.91 41.88
N ARG A 261 14.98 -5.51 41.62
CA ARG A 261 13.78 -6.31 41.93
C ARG A 261 12.81 -6.29 40.75
N ILE A 262 12.12 -7.36 40.53
CA ILE A 262 10.99 -7.42 39.62
C ILE A 262 9.83 -6.67 40.29
N ILE A 263 9.28 -5.67 39.61
CA ILE A 263 8.15 -4.85 40.10
C ILE A 263 6.86 -5.49 39.65
N ASP A 264 6.77 -5.86 38.35
CA ASP A 264 5.62 -6.47 37.73
C ASP A 264 6.05 -7.72 36.94
N ASP A 265 5.25 -8.77 37.03
CA ASP A 265 5.43 -9.98 36.24
C ASP A 265 5.07 -9.73 34.75
N ALA A 266 5.49 -10.62 33.86
CA ALA A 266 5.21 -10.47 32.44
C ALA A 266 3.71 -10.63 32.13
N GLU A 267 3.10 -9.56 31.62
CA GLU A 267 1.72 -9.53 31.17
C GLU A 267 1.63 -9.40 29.65
N VAL A 268 0.79 -10.22 29.03
CA VAL A 268 0.53 -10.15 27.59
C VAL A 268 -0.76 -9.39 27.34
N GLY A 269 -0.68 -8.32 26.55
CA GLY A 269 -1.82 -7.49 26.19
C GLY A 269 -2.98 -8.32 25.58
N ALA A 270 -4.23 -7.94 25.87
CA ALA A 270 -5.42 -8.65 25.42
C ALA A 270 -5.58 -8.69 23.89
N ALA A 271 -5.10 -7.66 23.20
CA ALA A 271 -5.21 -7.51 21.74
C ALA A 271 -3.84 -7.63 21.07
N PRO A 272 -3.77 -8.28 19.88
CA PRO A 272 -2.53 -8.31 19.09
C PRO A 272 -2.15 -6.90 18.63
N ILE A 273 -0.85 -6.60 18.66
CA ILE A 273 -0.30 -5.32 18.21
C ILE A 273 -0.17 -5.25 16.68
N GLU A 274 -0.08 -6.43 16.00
CA GLU A 274 0.01 -6.61 14.55
C GLU A 274 -0.79 -7.84 14.09
N PRO A 275 -1.32 -7.87 12.85
CA PRO A 275 -1.37 -6.77 11.90
C PRO A 275 -2.40 -5.70 12.30
N ARG A 276 -2.08 -4.44 12.08
CA ARG A 276 -2.99 -3.31 12.35
C ARG A 276 -4.09 -3.25 11.28
N LYS A 277 -5.11 -4.08 11.42
CA LYS A 277 -6.23 -4.23 10.47
C LYS A 277 -6.80 -2.90 9.96
N PRO A 278 -7.11 -1.89 10.80
CA PRO A 278 -7.66 -0.63 10.30
C PRO A 278 -6.69 0.14 9.41
N ARG A 279 -5.38 0.09 9.67
CA ARG A 279 -4.35 0.70 8.80
C ARG A 279 -4.28 0.03 7.43
N ILE A 280 -4.32 -1.30 7.39
CA ILE A 280 -4.28 -2.06 6.15
C ILE A 280 -5.52 -1.77 5.30
N VAL A 281 -6.72 -1.78 5.92
CA VAL A 281 -7.98 -1.45 5.24
C VAL A 281 -7.97 -0.02 4.70
N MET A 282 -7.51 0.95 5.49
CA MET A 282 -7.42 2.35 5.06
C MET A 282 -6.46 2.51 3.86
N LEU A 283 -5.28 1.89 3.93
CA LEU A 283 -4.29 1.97 2.84
C LEU A 283 -4.77 1.26 1.57
N ALA A 284 -5.39 0.07 1.71
CA ALA A 284 -5.98 -0.66 0.60
C ALA A 284 -7.12 0.12 -0.07
N THR A 285 -7.97 0.78 0.71
CA THR A 285 -9.06 1.63 0.20
C THR A 285 -8.52 2.85 -0.56
N LEU A 286 -7.49 3.52 -0.03
CA LEU A 286 -6.84 4.65 -0.70
C LEU A 286 -6.19 4.23 -2.03
N LEU A 287 -5.42 3.13 -2.02
CA LEU A 287 -4.79 2.59 -3.23
C LEU A 287 -5.82 2.15 -4.27
N GLY A 288 -6.88 1.44 -3.85
CA GLY A 288 -7.97 1.03 -4.73
C GLY A 288 -8.70 2.23 -5.35
N GLY A 289 -8.98 3.27 -4.57
CA GLY A 289 -9.57 4.53 -5.05
C GLY A 289 -8.69 5.25 -6.05
N MET A 290 -7.39 5.32 -5.81
CA MET A 290 -6.43 5.95 -6.72
C MET A 290 -6.29 5.19 -8.04
N LEU A 291 -6.25 3.85 -8.00
CA LEU A 291 -6.24 3.00 -9.19
C LEU A 291 -7.53 3.14 -10.01
N ALA A 292 -8.69 3.19 -9.35
CA ALA A 292 -9.97 3.40 -10.01
C ALA A 292 -10.05 4.77 -10.70
N MET A 293 -9.63 5.84 -10.03
CA MET A 293 -9.56 7.19 -10.63
C MET A 293 -8.59 7.24 -11.82
N SER A 294 -7.42 6.63 -11.69
CA SER A 294 -6.45 6.53 -12.79
C SER A 294 -7.00 5.76 -13.98
N GLY A 295 -7.70 4.66 -13.74
CA GLY A 295 -8.38 3.88 -14.79
C GLY A 295 -9.45 4.68 -15.53
N VAL A 296 -10.27 5.45 -14.81
CA VAL A 296 -11.26 6.35 -15.43
C VAL A 296 -10.60 7.48 -16.21
N ALA A 297 -9.54 8.08 -15.68
CA ALA A 297 -8.79 9.13 -16.36
C ALA A 297 -8.13 8.63 -17.66
N VAL A 298 -7.47 7.47 -17.61
CA VAL A 298 -6.85 6.83 -18.79
C VAL A 298 -7.90 6.49 -19.83
N ARG A 299 -9.06 5.92 -19.42
CA ARG A 299 -10.17 5.63 -20.33
C ARG A 299 -10.71 6.91 -20.98
N GLY A 300 -10.82 8.01 -20.23
CA GLY A 300 -11.25 9.31 -20.75
C GLY A 300 -10.26 9.94 -21.74
N LEU A 301 -8.97 9.72 -21.53
CA LEU A 301 -7.91 10.22 -22.43
C LEU A 301 -7.82 9.42 -23.73
N LEU A 302 -8.05 8.09 -23.67
CA LEU A 302 -7.92 7.20 -24.81
C LEU A 302 -9.12 7.22 -25.78
N ASN A 303 -10.34 7.54 -25.31
CA ASN A 303 -11.57 7.49 -26.09
C ASN A 303 -12.29 8.86 -26.11
N ARG A 304 -11.64 9.90 -26.62
CA ARG A 304 -12.31 11.19 -26.89
C ARG A 304 -13.01 11.10 -28.24
N GLY A 305 -14.33 10.84 -28.24
CA GLY A 305 -15.20 11.07 -29.40
C GLY A 305 -15.31 12.56 -29.71
N VAL A 306 -15.82 12.90 -30.90
CA VAL A 306 -16.11 14.29 -31.31
C VAL A 306 -17.07 14.92 -30.29
N GLU A 307 -16.69 16.07 -29.74
CA GLU A 307 -17.43 16.80 -28.71
C GLU A 307 -18.01 18.12 -29.23
N VAL A 308 -17.42 18.69 -30.26
CA VAL A 308 -17.85 19.96 -30.82
C VAL A 308 -17.83 19.92 -32.37
N PRO A 309 -18.77 20.61 -33.04
CA PRO A 309 -18.85 20.65 -34.50
C PRO A 309 -17.56 21.14 -35.16
N GLU A 310 -16.89 22.10 -34.55
CA GLU A 310 -15.66 22.73 -35.05
C GLU A 310 -14.56 21.70 -35.32
N GLN A 311 -14.50 20.60 -34.52
CA GLN A 311 -13.53 19.52 -34.73
C GLN A 311 -13.72 18.80 -36.07
N LEU A 312 -14.97 18.74 -36.57
CA LEU A 312 -15.28 18.18 -37.89
C LEU A 312 -14.98 19.20 -38.99
N GLU A 313 -15.28 20.47 -38.74
CA GLU A 313 -15.04 21.58 -39.69
C GLU A 313 -13.54 21.82 -39.89
N GLU A 314 -12.75 21.81 -38.82
CA GLU A 314 -11.28 21.86 -38.87
C GLU A 314 -10.67 20.67 -39.62
N ALA A 315 -11.36 19.51 -39.58
CA ALA A 315 -10.98 18.34 -40.35
C ALA A 315 -11.41 18.38 -41.82
N GLY A 316 -11.96 19.54 -42.30
CA GLY A 316 -12.41 19.72 -43.66
C GLY A 316 -13.80 19.18 -43.97
N LEU A 317 -14.60 18.86 -42.96
CA LEU A 317 -15.93 18.30 -43.12
C LEU A 317 -16.98 19.29 -42.57
N PRO A 318 -17.65 20.08 -43.39
CA PRO A 318 -18.65 21.06 -42.93
C PRO A 318 -19.82 20.41 -42.22
N VAL A 319 -20.25 20.99 -41.08
CA VAL A 319 -21.36 20.44 -40.28
C VAL A 319 -22.67 21.07 -40.68
N TYR A 320 -23.55 20.30 -41.32
CA TYR A 320 -24.87 20.74 -41.80
C TYR A 320 -25.91 20.88 -40.69
N ALA A 321 -25.79 20.04 -39.66
CA ALA A 321 -26.66 20.14 -38.50
C ALA A 321 -26.03 19.48 -37.26
N THR A 322 -26.37 20.02 -36.07
CA THR A 322 -26.11 19.40 -34.77
C THR A 322 -27.47 18.99 -34.18
N VAL A 323 -27.69 17.68 -34.08
CA VAL A 323 -28.96 17.15 -33.62
C VAL A 323 -28.85 16.76 -32.14
N PRO A 324 -29.62 17.42 -31.24
CA PRO A 324 -29.62 17.13 -29.82
C PRO A 324 -30.16 15.72 -29.52
N LEU A 325 -29.71 15.15 -28.39
CA LEU A 325 -30.25 13.89 -27.89
C LEU A 325 -31.67 14.10 -27.33
N SER A 326 -32.68 13.58 -28.05
CA SER A 326 -34.05 13.67 -27.66
C SER A 326 -34.46 12.65 -26.60
N ASP A 327 -35.04 13.10 -25.48
CA ASP A 327 -35.58 12.22 -24.46
C ASP A 327 -36.90 11.57 -24.91
N GLU A 328 -37.66 12.25 -25.78
CA GLU A 328 -38.87 11.67 -26.39
C GLU A 328 -38.50 10.51 -27.31
N GLN A 329 -37.44 10.64 -28.11
CA GLN A 329 -36.90 9.54 -28.91
C GLN A 329 -36.50 8.34 -28.05
N LYS A 330 -35.87 8.55 -26.91
CA LYS A 330 -35.53 7.46 -25.99
C LYS A 330 -36.80 6.73 -25.48
N LYS A 331 -37.87 7.47 -25.20
CA LYS A 331 -39.17 6.92 -24.80
C LYS A 331 -39.80 6.12 -25.95
N LEU A 332 -39.77 6.64 -27.17
CA LEU A 332 -40.25 5.94 -28.36
C LEU A 332 -39.52 4.62 -28.57
N VAL A 333 -38.20 4.62 -28.57
CA VAL A 333 -37.36 3.38 -28.71
C VAL A 333 -37.70 2.36 -27.61
N ARG A 334 -37.85 2.78 -26.36
CA ARG A 334 -38.26 1.87 -25.26
C ARG A 334 -39.67 1.28 -25.50
N ARG A 335 -40.62 2.07 -26.01
CA ARG A 335 -41.95 1.59 -26.35
C ARG A 335 -41.94 0.57 -27.47
N VAL A 336 -41.14 0.80 -28.52
CA VAL A 336 -40.95 -0.15 -29.62
C VAL A 336 -40.40 -1.47 -29.11
N LYS A 337 -39.36 -1.40 -28.27
CA LYS A 337 -38.74 -2.59 -27.68
C LYS A 337 -39.75 -3.40 -26.85
N HIS A 338 -40.48 -2.77 -25.96
CA HIS A 338 -41.52 -3.42 -25.12
C HIS A 338 -42.69 -3.99 -25.95
N ARG A 339 -43.10 -3.33 -27.03
CA ARG A 339 -44.15 -3.87 -27.93
C ARG A 339 -43.67 -5.09 -28.71
N ARG A 340 -42.45 -5.09 -29.17
CA ARG A 340 -41.82 -6.25 -29.83
C ARG A 340 -41.83 -7.48 -28.90
N GLU A 341 -41.54 -7.29 -27.64
CA GLU A 341 -41.57 -8.35 -26.62
C GLU A 341 -42.99 -8.89 -26.38
N ARG A 342 -44.06 -8.07 -26.62
CA ARG A 342 -45.45 -8.43 -26.40
C ARG A 342 -46.26 -8.84 -27.63
N GLN A 343 -45.63 -8.99 -28.80
CA GLN A 343 -46.28 -9.37 -30.07
C GLN A 343 -47.55 -8.54 -30.42
N ALA A 344 -47.62 -7.29 -30.03
CA ALA A 344 -48.77 -6.43 -30.26
C ALA A 344 -48.89 -6.05 -31.75
N ARG A 345 -50.07 -6.32 -32.36
CA ARG A 345 -50.40 -6.11 -33.78
C ARG A 345 -50.65 -4.65 -34.19
N GLU A 346 -50.61 -3.70 -33.27
CA GLU A 346 -50.95 -2.31 -33.57
C GLU A 346 -49.78 -1.58 -34.25
N VAL A 347 -50.01 -1.16 -35.49
CA VAL A 347 -49.04 -0.41 -36.30
C VAL A 347 -49.06 1.06 -35.81
N VAL A 348 -48.07 1.47 -35.09
CA VAL A 348 -47.89 2.84 -34.62
C VAL A 348 -46.61 3.38 -35.19
N SER A 349 -46.66 4.54 -35.84
CA SER A 349 -45.46 5.26 -36.29
C SER A 349 -44.64 5.71 -35.08
N ASP A 350 -43.36 5.40 -35.12
CA ASP A 350 -42.39 5.78 -34.12
C ASP A 350 -41.41 6.87 -34.62
N VAL A 351 -41.92 7.71 -35.52
CA VAL A 351 -41.20 8.83 -36.10
C VAL A 351 -41.27 10.04 -35.16
N LEU A 352 -40.13 10.56 -34.70
CA LEU A 352 -40.09 11.68 -33.75
C LEU A 352 -40.70 12.95 -34.35
N ALA A 353 -40.40 13.25 -35.62
CA ALA A 353 -40.95 14.44 -36.31
C ALA A 353 -42.46 14.47 -36.40
N GLU A 354 -43.15 13.30 -36.37
CA GLU A 354 -44.61 13.19 -36.34
C GLU A 354 -45.13 13.26 -34.88
N ARG A 355 -44.48 12.55 -33.95
CA ARG A 355 -44.93 12.39 -32.57
C ARG A 355 -44.62 13.58 -31.68
N ALA A 356 -43.49 14.25 -31.90
CA ALA A 356 -43.01 15.39 -31.15
C ALA A 356 -42.43 16.44 -32.09
N PRO A 357 -43.28 17.11 -32.87
CA PRO A 357 -42.81 18.10 -33.88
C PRO A 357 -42.06 19.27 -33.25
N THR A 358 -42.32 19.62 -31.99
CA THR A 358 -41.67 20.70 -31.23
C THR A 358 -40.40 20.24 -30.49
N ASP A 359 -40.00 18.98 -30.62
CA ASP A 359 -38.75 18.50 -30.01
C ASP A 359 -37.55 19.17 -30.67
N THR A 360 -36.52 19.52 -29.88
CA THR A 360 -35.33 20.22 -30.35
C THR A 360 -34.58 19.45 -31.43
N ALA A 361 -34.66 18.11 -31.42
CA ALA A 361 -34.07 17.30 -32.51
C ALA A 361 -34.88 17.44 -33.79
N SER A 362 -36.23 17.56 -33.73
CA SER A 362 -37.06 17.82 -34.88
C SER A 362 -36.78 19.20 -35.50
N GLU A 363 -36.58 20.22 -34.66
CA GLU A 363 -36.21 21.56 -35.11
C GLU A 363 -34.83 21.56 -35.76
N ALA A 364 -33.85 20.89 -35.21
CA ALA A 364 -32.51 20.75 -35.78
C ALA A 364 -32.57 20.10 -37.20
N LEU A 365 -33.43 19.11 -37.36
CA LEU A 365 -33.63 18.44 -38.66
C LEU A 365 -34.41 19.30 -39.65
N ARG A 366 -35.28 20.26 -39.22
CA ARG A 366 -35.85 21.29 -40.09
C ARG A 366 -34.79 22.24 -40.59
N GLY A 367 -33.85 22.64 -39.72
CA GLY A 367 -32.66 23.38 -40.12
C GLY A 367 -31.84 22.63 -41.17
N LEU A 368 -31.59 21.31 -40.92
CA LEU A 368 -30.90 20.44 -41.88
C LEU A 368 -31.57 20.43 -43.26
N ARG A 369 -32.92 20.29 -43.32
CA ARG A 369 -33.70 20.35 -44.57
C ARG A 369 -33.40 21.64 -45.33
N THR A 370 -33.38 22.80 -44.64
CA THR A 370 -33.12 24.08 -45.26
C THR A 370 -31.69 24.15 -45.84
N SER A 371 -30.71 23.69 -45.06
CA SER A 371 -29.30 23.65 -45.53
C SER A 371 -29.12 22.69 -46.70
N LEU A 372 -29.82 21.54 -46.69
CA LEU A 372 -29.80 20.57 -47.78
C LEU A 372 -30.43 21.08 -49.05
N HIS A 373 -31.52 21.85 -48.96
CA HIS A 373 -32.16 22.44 -50.15
C HIS A 373 -31.14 23.22 -50.96
N PHE A 374 -30.33 24.07 -50.34
CA PHE A 374 -29.28 24.83 -51.03
C PHE A 374 -28.14 23.91 -51.56
N ALA A 375 -27.71 22.92 -50.75
CA ALA A 375 -26.65 22.00 -51.17
C ALA A 375 -27.04 21.09 -52.34
N MET A 376 -28.33 20.77 -52.46
CA MET A 376 -28.84 19.92 -53.56
C MET A 376 -29.15 20.69 -54.84
N LEU A 377 -29.32 22.03 -54.79
CA LEU A 377 -29.45 22.86 -56.01
C LEU A 377 -28.22 22.78 -56.90
N GLU A 378 -27.06 22.50 -56.33
CA GLU A 378 -25.81 22.27 -57.07
C GLU A 378 -25.62 20.80 -57.53
N GLY A 379 -26.50 19.90 -57.04
CA GLY A 379 -26.42 18.48 -57.29
C GLY A 379 -26.93 18.09 -58.72
N ARG A 380 -26.42 16.96 -59.21
CA ARG A 380 -26.82 16.42 -60.51
C ARG A 380 -28.12 15.63 -60.47
N ASP A 381 -28.56 15.22 -59.24
CA ASP A 381 -29.76 14.44 -58.99
C ASP A 381 -30.36 14.75 -57.62
N ASN A 382 -31.54 14.17 -57.30
CA ASN A 382 -32.27 14.34 -56.06
C ASN A 382 -32.05 13.17 -55.05
N ARG A 383 -30.90 12.51 -55.12
CA ARG A 383 -30.56 11.33 -54.30
C ARG A 383 -29.61 11.76 -53.17
N LEU A 384 -30.04 11.48 -51.96
CA LEU A 384 -29.29 11.74 -50.72
C LEU A 384 -28.91 10.45 -50.04
N MET A 385 -27.63 10.15 -49.94
CA MET A 385 -27.14 9.05 -49.11
C MET A 385 -26.87 9.53 -47.69
N ILE A 386 -27.39 8.80 -46.70
CA ILE A 386 -27.05 8.99 -45.28
C ILE A 386 -26.25 7.77 -44.82
N THR A 387 -25.02 8.05 -44.35
CA THR A 387 -24.10 7.03 -43.88
C THR A 387 -23.42 7.46 -42.58
N GLY A 388 -22.47 6.65 -42.07
CA GLY A 388 -21.69 6.98 -40.90
C GLY A 388 -20.56 5.98 -40.65
N PRO A 389 -19.57 6.30 -39.78
CA PRO A 389 -18.39 5.46 -39.60
C PRO A 389 -18.71 4.11 -38.98
N GLY A 390 -19.58 4.08 -37.97
CA GLY A 390 -19.88 2.87 -37.19
C GLY A 390 -21.37 2.57 -37.03
N PRO A 391 -21.73 1.45 -36.41
CA PRO A 391 -23.11 1.13 -36.07
C PRO A 391 -23.60 2.01 -34.90
N GLY A 392 -24.91 2.26 -34.81
CA GLY A 392 -25.52 2.96 -33.67
C GLY A 392 -25.25 4.48 -33.61
N VAL A 393 -24.70 5.09 -34.66
CA VAL A 393 -24.49 6.55 -34.74
C VAL A 393 -25.77 7.32 -35.01
N GLY A 394 -26.82 6.66 -35.46
CA GLY A 394 -28.14 7.25 -35.68
C GLY A 394 -28.49 7.54 -37.13
N LYS A 395 -27.86 6.88 -38.11
CA LYS A 395 -28.14 7.04 -39.54
C LYS A 395 -29.61 6.93 -39.87
N SER A 396 -30.21 5.79 -39.56
CA SER A 396 -31.63 5.53 -39.82
C SER A 396 -32.57 6.47 -39.08
N PHE A 397 -32.18 6.93 -37.85
CA PHE A 397 -32.93 7.95 -37.16
C PHE A 397 -32.95 9.28 -37.93
N ILE A 398 -31.80 9.71 -38.43
CA ILE A 398 -31.70 10.93 -39.25
C ILE A 398 -32.48 10.75 -40.56
N ALA A 399 -32.27 9.60 -41.27
CA ALA A 399 -32.92 9.35 -42.55
C ALA A 399 -34.47 9.36 -42.44
N VAL A 400 -35.04 8.66 -41.45
CA VAL A 400 -36.47 8.58 -41.22
C VAL A 400 -37.09 9.93 -40.88
N ASN A 401 -36.47 10.66 -39.92
CA ASN A 401 -37.06 11.91 -39.46
C ASN A 401 -36.84 13.05 -40.46
N LEU A 402 -35.72 13.06 -41.18
CA LEU A 402 -35.54 14.02 -42.27
C LEU A 402 -36.53 13.78 -43.41
N GLY A 403 -36.74 12.50 -43.81
CA GLY A 403 -37.77 12.14 -44.81
C GLY A 403 -39.16 12.60 -44.38
N ALA A 404 -39.53 12.40 -43.12
CA ALA A 404 -40.81 12.85 -42.60
C ALA A 404 -40.96 14.39 -42.66
N ILE A 405 -39.89 15.11 -42.24
CA ILE A 405 -39.88 16.59 -42.27
C ILE A 405 -39.95 17.15 -43.71
N CYS A 406 -39.29 16.52 -44.68
CA CYS A 406 -39.38 16.90 -46.05
C CYS A 406 -40.78 16.63 -46.64
N ALA A 407 -41.38 15.47 -46.32
CA ALA A 407 -42.75 15.18 -46.73
C ALA A 407 -43.80 16.11 -46.13
N GLN A 408 -43.67 16.44 -44.82
CA GLN A 408 -44.53 17.44 -44.17
C GLN A 408 -44.41 18.84 -44.77
N ALA A 409 -43.33 19.10 -45.48
CA ALA A 409 -43.13 20.36 -46.24
C ALA A 409 -43.67 20.30 -47.66
N GLY A 410 -44.36 19.24 -48.04
CA GLY A 410 -45.04 19.06 -49.33
C GLY A 410 -44.17 18.37 -50.40
N GLN A 411 -43.01 17.80 -50.07
CA GLN A 411 -42.21 17.05 -51.03
C GLN A 411 -42.67 15.58 -51.05
N ARG A 412 -42.58 14.96 -52.21
CA ARG A 412 -42.74 13.51 -52.38
C ARG A 412 -41.40 12.88 -52.08
N VAL A 413 -41.31 12.09 -50.99
CA VAL A 413 -40.06 11.50 -50.51
C VAL A 413 -40.12 9.99 -50.58
N LEU A 414 -39.08 9.37 -51.19
CA LEU A 414 -38.83 7.95 -51.08
C LEU A 414 -37.68 7.67 -50.11
N LEU A 415 -37.95 6.88 -49.08
CA LEU A 415 -36.96 6.44 -48.14
C LEU A 415 -36.54 4.99 -48.39
N VAL A 416 -35.28 4.72 -48.65
CA VAL A 416 -34.78 3.40 -49.03
C VAL A 416 -33.88 2.83 -47.92
N ASP A 417 -34.24 1.63 -47.41
CA ASP A 417 -33.39 0.87 -46.49
C ASP A 417 -32.39 0.02 -47.32
N ALA A 418 -31.22 0.59 -47.59
CA ALA A 418 -30.16 -0.09 -48.32
C ALA A 418 -29.16 -0.80 -47.42
N ASP A 419 -29.35 -0.81 -46.08
CA ASP A 419 -28.64 -1.71 -45.18
C ASP A 419 -29.26 -3.12 -45.24
N MET A 420 -29.01 -3.83 -46.31
CA MET A 420 -29.56 -5.16 -46.52
C MET A 420 -29.08 -6.22 -45.51
N ARG A 421 -28.06 -5.87 -44.67
CA ARG A 421 -27.52 -6.78 -43.63
C ARG A 421 -28.26 -6.64 -42.33
N LYS A 422 -28.41 -5.40 -41.83
CA LYS A 422 -29.00 -5.09 -40.50
C LYS A 422 -30.04 -3.99 -40.56
N GLY A 423 -30.50 -3.59 -41.75
CA GLY A 423 -31.51 -2.57 -41.92
C GLY A 423 -32.78 -2.87 -41.13
N HIS A 424 -33.37 -1.86 -40.56
CA HIS A 424 -34.55 -1.97 -39.70
C HIS A 424 -35.48 -0.75 -39.81
N LEU A 425 -35.34 -0.02 -40.87
CA LEU A 425 -36.11 1.21 -41.16
C LEU A 425 -37.62 0.97 -41.12
N HIS A 426 -38.08 -0.16 -41.59
CA HIS A 426 -39.48 -0.57 -41.58
C HIS A 426 -40.08 -0.58 -40.17
N HIS A 427 -39.30 -0.67 -39.11
CA HIS A 427 -39.80 -0.60 -37.74
C HIS A 427 -40.34 0.76 -37.38
N ALA A 428 -39.78 1.84 -37.95
CA ALA A 428 -40.27 3.21 -37.69
C ALA A 428 -41.73 3.40 -38.17
N PHE A 429 -42.12 2.61 -39.15
CA PHE A 429 -43.46 2.66 -39.76
C PHE A 429 -44.38 1.49 -39.34
N GLY A 430 -43.91 0.60 -38.45
CA GLY A 430 -44.65 -0.56 -38.00
C GLY A 430 -44.85 -1.64 -39.10
N GLY A 431 -44.05 -1.58 -40.17
CA GLY A 431 -44.08 -2.47 -41.29
C GLY A 431 -43.31 -3.79 -41.07
N ARG A 432 -43.38 -4.65 -42.09
CA ARG A 432 -42.62 -5.93 -42.18
C ARG A 432 -41.51 -5.78 -43.21
N SER A 433 -40.49 -6.65 -43.17
CA SER A 433 -39.38 -6.67 -44.11
C SER A 433 -39.31 -7.97 -44.90
N ASP A 434 -40.44 -8.55 -45.21
CA ASP A 434 -40.57 -9.77 -46.00
C ASP A 434 -40.58 -9.51 -47.51
N SER A 435 -40.71 -8.26 -47.91
CA SER A 435 -40.66 -7.77 -49.29
C SER A 435 -39.97 -6.42 -49.30
N GLY A 436 -39.08 -6.17 -50.23
CA GLY A 436 -38.34 -4.90 -50.29
C GLY A 436 -37.24 -4.87 -51.35
N LEU A 437 -36.18 -4.13 -51.08
CA LEU A 437 -35.08 -3.89 -52.01
C LEU A 437 -34.41 -5.19 -52.49
N SER A 438 -34.24 -6.16 -51.59
CA SER A 438 -33.63 -7.46 -51.90
C SER A 438 -34.46 -8.27 -52.93
N GLU A 439 -35.78 -8.25 -52.82
CA GLU A 439 -36.70 -8.94 -53.76
C GLU A 439 -36.75 -8.24 -55.12
N LEU A 440 -36.74 -6.91 -55.09
CA LEU A 440 -36.65 -6.11 -56.32
C LEU A 440 -35.36 -6.38 -57.11
N LEU A 441 -34.23 -6.29 -56.44
CA LEU A 441 -32.91 -6.47 -57.06
C LEU A 441 -32.69 -7.92 -57.49
N GLY A 442 -33.31 -8.88 -56.80
CA GLY A 442 -33.35 -10.30 -57.19
C GLY A 442 -34.33 -10.61 -58.32
N GLY A 443 -35.06 -9.65 -58.85
CA GLY A 443 -36.01 -9.84 -59.97
C GLY A 443 -37.27 -10.60 -59.55
N ARG A 444 -37.58 -10.70 -58.28
CA ARG A 444 -38.73 -11.45 -57.74
C ARG A 444 -39.99 -10.59 -57.59
N GLN A 445 -39.83 -9.28 -57.51
CA GLN A 445 -40.93 -8.34 -57.36
C GLN A 445 -40.70 -7.07 -58.18
N GLY A 446 -41.80 -6.44 -58.58
CA GLY A 446 -41.77 -5.17 -59.30
C GLY A 446 -41.59 -3.96 -58.38
N LEU A 447 -41.29 -2.80 -58.98
CA LEU A 447 -41.08 -1.55 -58.22
C LEU A 447 -42.30 -1.15 -57.39
N ASP A 448 -43.49 -1.20 -57.97
CA ASP A 448 -44.73 -0.84 -57.30
C ASP A 448 -45.14 -1.79 -56.18
N GLU A 449 -44.66 -3.04 -56.21
CA GLU A 449 -44.90 -4.05 -55.17
C GLU A 449 -44.03 -3.86 -53.91
N VAL A 450 -42.87 -3.25 -54.05
CA VAL A 450 -41.92 -3.06 -52.93
C VAL A 450 -42.04 -1.70 -52.29
N ILE A 451 -42.62 -0.70 -52.97
CA ILE A 451 -42.88 0.60 -52.42
C ILE A 451 -44.08 0.51 -51.44
N ARG A 452 -43.90 1.02 -50.26
CA ARG A 452 -44.90 1.01 -49.22
C ARG A 452 -45.24 2.43 -48.81
N HIS A 453 -46.51 2.76 -48.75
CA HIS A 453 -46.95 4.05 -48.24
C HIS A 453 -46.81 4.09 -46.72
N SER A 454 -46.26 5.17 -46.22
CA SER A 454 -46.26 5.43 -44.79
C SER A 454 -47.57 6.13 -44.36
N ARG A 455 -47.75 6.38 -43.05
CA ARG A 455 -48.88 7.21 -42.53
C ARG A 455 -48.64 8.70 -42.71
N ILE A 456 -47.46 9.11 -43.10
CA ILE A 456 -47.09 10.49 -43.36
C ILE A 456 -47.32 10.77 -44.81
N ASP A 457 -48.24 11.67 -45.08
CA ASP A 457 -48.56 12.06 -46.48
C ASP A 457 -47.29 12.55 -47.20
N GLY A 458 -47.09 12.03 -48.41
CA GLY A 458 -45.89 12.33 -49.22
C GLY A 458 -44.65 11.53 -48.88
N LEU A 459 -44.68 10.61 -47.88
CA LEU A 459 -43.51 9.76 -47.53
C LEU A 459 -43.81 8.29 -47.83
N ASP A 460 -43.11 7.76 -48.81
CA ASP A 460 -43.07 6.32 -49.08
C ASP A 460 -41.76 5.71 -48.72
N TYR A 461 -41.74 4.39 -48.51
CA TYR A 461 -40.50 3.70 -48.13
C TYR A 461 -40.39 2.34 -48.78
N VAL A 462 -39.12 1.92 -49.05
CA VAL A 462 -38.75 0.58 -49.45
C VAL A 462 -37.93 -0.03 -48.32
N ALA A 463 -38.45 -1.14 -47.75
CA ALA A 463 -37.75 -1.91 -46.74
C ALA A 463 -36.55 -2.66 -47.37
N ARG A 464 -35.61 -3.11 -46.57
CA ARG A 464 -34.46 -3.91 -47.06
C ARG A 464 -34.86 -5.21 -47.77
N GLY A 465 -36.01 -5.80 -47.41
CA GLY A 465 -36.43 -7.14 -47.81
C GLY A 465 -35.83 -8.25 -46.93
N MET A 466 -35.82 -9.47 -47.39
CA MET A 466 -35.11 -10.60 -46.77
C MET A 466 -33.62 -10.42 -46.92
N VAL A 467 -32.85 -10.83 -45.93
CA VAL A 467 -31.38 -10.73 -45.97
C VAL A 467 -30.81 -11.63 -47.08
N PRO A 468 -30.24 -11.05 -48.15
CA PRO A 468 -29.66 -11.87 -49.21
C PRO A 468 -28.27 -12.40 -48.79
N PRO A 469 -27.80 -13.49 -49.43
CA PRO A 469 -26.47 -14.03 -49.17
C PRO A 469 -25.33 -13.10 -49.68
N ASN A 470 -25.61 -12.32 -50.74
CA ASN A 470 -24.66 -11.46 -51.46
C ASN A 470 -25.13 -10.01 -51.59
N PRO A 471 -25.27 -9.24 -50.48
CA PRO A 471 -25.81 -7.86 -50.50
C PRO A 471 -25.03 -6.90 -51.40
N SER A 472 -23.70 -6.91 -51.32
CA SER A 472 -22.83 -5.99 -52.10
C SER A 472 -22.96 -6.24 -53.61
N GLU A 473 -23.05 -7.49 -54.05
CA GLU A 473 -23.19 -7.86 -55.46
C GLU A 473 -24.54 -7.37 -56.01
N LEU A 474 -25.63 -7.52 -55.27
CA LEU A 474 -26.94 -7.03 -55.66
C LEU A 474 -26.95 -5.50 -55.84
N LEU A 475 -26.27 -4.76 -54.95
CA LEU A 475 -26.16 -3.31 -55.07
C LEU A 475 -25.29 -2.86 -56.26
N MET A 476 -24.39 -3.71 -56.76
CA MET A 476 -23.58 -3.44 -57.95
C MET A 476 -24.32 -3.76 -59.27
N THR A 477 -25.50 -4.35 -59.22
CA THR A 477 -26.25 -4.66 -60.43
C THR A 477 -26.85 -3.43 -61.10
N ALA A 478 -27.03 -3.48 -62.43
CA ALA A 478 -27.78 -2.43 -63.15
C ALA A 478 -29.25 -2.27 -62.65
N GLY A 479 -29.75 -3.28 -61.91
CA GLY A 479 -31.07 -3.23 -61.27
C GLY A 479 -31.16 -2.15 -60.21
N PHE A 480 -30.10 -1.96 -59.42
CA PHE A 480 -30.07 -0.94 -58.39
C PHE A 480 -30.02 0.48 -58.98
N SER A 481 -29.21 0.71 -60.06
CA SER A 481 -29.18 2.00 -60.76
C SER A 481 -30.55 2.32 -61.34
N ARG A 482 -31.19 1.38 -62.08
CA ARG A 482 -32.54 1.57 -62.62
C ARG A 482 -33.59 1.84 -61.54
N PHE A 483 -33.48 1.20 -60.37
CA PHE A 483 -34.34 1.50 -59.25
C PHE A 483 -34.19 2.94 -58.75
N LEU A 484 -32.94 3.40 -58.55
CA LEU A 484 -32.66 4.78 -58.12
C LEU A 484 -33.10 5.82 -59.17
N ASP A 485 -32.92 5.55 -60.48
CA ASP A 485 -33.38 6.39 -61.57
C ASP A 485 -34.91 6.53 -61.55
N ALA A 486 -35.64 5.42 -61.51
CA ALA A 486 -37.10 5.43 -61.44
C ALA A 486 -37.63 6.07 -60.16
N GLY A 487 -36.92 5.91 -59.02
CA GLY A 487 -37.19 6.68 -57.77
C GLY A 487 -36.98 8.17 -57.95
N GLY A 488 -35.88 8.58 -58.57
CA GLY A 488 -35.57 9.99 -58.83
C GLY A 488 -36.56 10.70 -59.74
N GLU A 489 -37.17 9.98 -60.70
CA GLU A 489 -38.22 10.52 -61.59
C GLU A 489 -39.57 10.67 -60.88
N ARG A 490 -39.90 9.77 -59.94
CA ARG A 490 -41.22 9.76 -59.25
C ARG A 490 -41.32 10.63 -58.03
N TYR A 491 -40.18 10.82 -57.34
CA TYR A 491 -40.10 11.54 -56.04
C TYR A 491 -39.23 12.76 -56.18
N ASP A 492 -39.55 13.78 -55.36
CA ASP A 492 -38.78 15.04 -55.31
C ASP A 492 -37.47 14.86 -54.51
N LEU A 493 -37.41 13.82 -53.64
CA LEU A 493 -36.24 13.48 -52.86
C LEU A 493 -36.19 11.94 -52.61
N VAL A 494 -35.04 11.33 -52.89
CA VAL A 494 -34.77 9.93 -52.56
C VAL A 494 -33.69 9.88 -51.47
N ILE A 495 -34.04 9.40 -50.26
CA ILE A 495 -33.10 9.23 -49.14
C ILE A 495 -32.72 7.76 -49.01
N VAL A 496 -31.43 7.48 -49.09
CA VAL A 496 -30.87 6.14 -48.99
C VAL A 496 -30.16 5.95 -47.67
N ASP A 497 -30.73 5.16 -46.75
CA ASP A 497 -30.09 4.76 -45.50
C ASP A 497 -29.14 3.57 -45.75
N THR A 498 -27.90 3.68 -45.31
CA THR A 498 -26.83 2.74 -45.68
C THR A 498 -26.19 2.08 -44.45
N PRO A 499 -25.53 0.93 -44.61
CA PRO A 499 -24.71 0.36 -43.55
C PRO A 499 -23.49 1.22 -43.21
N PRO A 500 -22.81 0.96 -42.08
CA PRO A 500 -21.62 1.71 -41.67
C PRO A 500 -20.46 1.56 -42.66
N VAL A 501 -19.83 2.68 -43.03
CA VAL A 501 -18.71 2.72 -44.01
C VAL A 501 -17.50 1.88 -43.60
N LEU A 502 -17.19 1.84 -42.31
CA LEU A 502 -16.01 1.12 -41.82
C LEU A 502 -16.27 -0.39 -41.66
N ALA A 503 -17.54 -0.80 -41.65
CA ALA A 503 -17.91 -2.21 -41.49
C ALA A 503 -17.96 -2.96 -42.82
N VAL A 504 -18.49 -2.32 -43.88
CA VAL A 504 -18.72 -2.95 -45.20
C VAL A 504 -18.52 -1.95 -46.33
N THR A 505 -18.37 -2.42 -47.55
CA THR A 505 -18.15 -1.60 -48.76
C THR A 505 -19.45 -1.09 -49.38
N ASP A 506 -20.60 -1.61 -48.98
CA ASP A 506 -21.92 -1.34 -49.57
C ASP A 506 -22.22 0.17 -49.64
N ALA A 507 -21.86 0.95 -48.61
CA ALA A 507 -22.05 2.41 -48.59
C ALA A 507 -21.24 3.14 -49.69
N ALA A 508 -20.07 2.63 -50.06
CA ALA A 508 -19.29 3.20 -51.17
C ALA A 508 -19.93 2.93 -52.51
N VAL A 509 -20.46 1.73 -52.75
CA VAL A 509 -21.19 1.35 -53.94
C VAL A 509 -22.46 2.21 -54.15
N ILE A 510 -23.23 2.40 -53.05
CA ILE A 510 -24.45 3.21 -53.06
C ILE A 510 -24.10 4.70 -53.28
N GLY A 511 -23.08 5.21 -52.60
CA GLY A 511 -22.67 6.63 -52.69
C GLY A 511 -22.22 7.05 -54.06
N ALA A 512 -21.61 6.16 -54.86
CA ALA A 512 -21.24 6.43 -56.24
C ALA A 512 -22.47 6.73 -57.17
N GLN A 513 -23.69 6.41 -56.71
CA GLN A 513 -24.95 6.61 -57.42
C GLN A 513 -25.82 7.71 -56.79
N CYS A 514 -25.31 8.46 -55.82
CA CYS A 514 -26.00 9.54 -55.15
C CYS A 514 -25.18 10.85 -55.29
N ALA A 515 -25.83 11.95 -55.70
CA ALA A 515 -25.16 13.24 -55.87
C ALA A 515 -24.76 13.87 -54.52
N THR A 516 -25.52 13.54 -53.45
CA THR A 516 -25.27 14.11 -52.13
C THR A 516 -25.06 13.01 -51.08
N THR A 517 -23.96 13.08 -50.38
CA THR A 517 -23.66 12.16 -49.25
C THR A 517 -23.42 12.93 -47.97
N LEU A 518 -24.15 12.59 -46.92
CA LEU A 518 -23.96 13.10 -45.57
C LEU A 518 -23.48 12.03 -44.62
N LEU A 519 -22.49 12.36 -43.81
CA LEU A 519 -21.91 11.46 -42.83
C LEU A 519 -22.43 11.79 -41.42
N VAL A 520 -23.05 10.80 -40.76
CA VAL A 520 -23.55 10.95 -39.38
C VAL A 520 -22.47 10.51 -38.40
N ALA A 521 -21.97 11.47 -37.60
CA ALA A 521 -21.12 11.20 -36.45
C ALA A 521 -21.93 11.34 -35.15
N ARG A 522 -21.61 10.56 -34.15
CA ARG A 522 -22.29 10.61 -32.86
C ARG A 522 -21.41 11.26 -31.79
N PHE A 523 -21.96 12.23 -31.08
CA PHE A 523 -21.34 12.96 -29.99
C PHE A 523 -20.71 12.02 -28.94
N GLN A 524 -19.44 12.25 -28.59
CA GLN A 524 -18.63 11.46 -27.64
C GLN A 524 -18.52 9.95 -27.90
N VAL A 525 -18.90 9.49 -29.09
CA VAL A 525 -18.84 8.09 -29.47
C VAL A 525 -17.81 7.84 -30.56
N ASN A 526 -17.84 8.63 -31.64
CA ASN A 526 -16.92 8.47 -32.75
C ASN A 526 -15.68 9.36 -32.56
N PRO A 527 -14.47 8.80 -32.41
CA PRO A 527 -13.24 9.58 -32.48
C PRO A 527 -13.11 10.28 -33.85
N LEU A 528 -12.55 11.48 -33.87
CA LEU A 528 -12.33 12.24 -35.11
C LEU A 528 -11.59 11.41 -36.17
N ARG A 529 -10.60 10.62 -35.76
CA ARG A 529 -9.83 9.73 -36.64
C ARG A 529 -10.71 8.69 -37.33
N GLU A 530 -11.74 8.19 -36.66
CA GLU A 530 -12.69 7.22 -37.23
C GLU A 530 -13.56 7.87 -38.31
N VAL A 531 -14.02 9.10 -38.05
CA VAL A 531 -14.77 9.92 -39.02
C VAL A 531 -13.93 10.22 -40.27
N GLN A 532 -12.70 10.68 -40.09
CA GLN A 532 -11.77 10.95 -41.20
C GLN A 532 -11.46 9.67 -42.00
N LEU A 533 -11.33 8.53 -41.36
CA LEU A 533 -11.11 7.26 -42.03
C LEU A 533 -12.33 6.88 -42.89
N ALA A 534 -13.54 7.11 -42.38
CA ALA A 534 -14.77 6.86 -43.15
C ALA A 534 -14.88 7.78 -44.38
N VAL A 535 -14.58 9.06 -44.21
CA VAL A 535 -14.53 10.00 -45.32
C VAL A 535 -13.53 9.55 -46.38
N ARG A 536 -12.29 9.26 -46.01
CA ARG A 536 -11.25 8.80 -46.94
C ARG A 536 -11.65 7.52 -47.70
N ARG A 537 -12.34 6.57 -47.06
CA ARG A 537 -12.84 5.35 -47.71
C ARG A 537 -13.87 5.68 -48.81
N LEU A 538 -14.77 6.63 -48.53
CA LEU A 538 -15.77 7.08 -49.52
C LEU A 538 -15.10 7.82 -50.67
N GLU A 539 -14.20 8.73 -50.39
CA GLU A 539 -13.44 9.50 -51.40
C GLU A 539 -12.60 8.60 -52.29
N THR A 540 -11.95 7.59 -51.74
CA THR A 540 -11.19 6.57 -52.52
C THR A 540 -12.10 5.79 -53.47
N ALA A 541 -13.39 5.66 -53.17
CA ALA A 541 -14.39 5.04 -54.03
C ALA A 541 -15.07 6.05 -54.98
N GLY A 542 -14.59 7.28 -55.06
CA GLY A 542 -15.14 8.35 -55.90
C GLY A 542 -16.41 9.02 -55.34
N VAL A 543 -16.74 8.78 -54.07
CA VAL A 543 -17.90 9.38 -53.40
C VAL A 543 -17.51 10.65 -52.69
N THR A 544 -18.10 11.79 -53.07
CA THR A 544 -17.88 13.09 -52.40
C THR A 544 -18.79 13.21 -51.20
N VAL A 545 -18.19 13.32 -50.01
CA VAL A 545 -18.93 13.61 -48.77
C VAL A 545 -19.12 15.15 -48.69
N LYS A 546 -20.37 15.58 -48.82
CA LYS A 546 -20.71 17.01 -48.78
C LYS A 546 -20.61 17.63 -47.42
N GLY A 547 -20.83 16.81 -46.34
CA GLY A 547 -20.70 17.31 -44.99
C GLY A 547 -21.13 16.26 -43.93
N ALA A 548 -21.10 16.70 -42.69
CA ALA A 548 -21.43 15.85 -41.53
C ALA A 548 -22.70 16.30 -40.79
N ILE A 549 -23.28 15.39 -40.05
CA ILE A 549 -24.32 15.63 -39.06
C ILE A 549 -23.79 15.15 -37.71
N LEU A 550 -23.65 16.04 -36.74
CA LEU A 550 -23.29 15.63 -35.37
C LEU A 550 -24.55 15.28 -34.58
N ASN A 551 -24.77 14.00 -34.37
CA ASN A 551 -25.98 13.47 -33.76
C ASN A 551 -25.84 13.17 -32.27
N ALA A 552 -26.95 13.20 -31.54
CA ALA A 552 -27.10 12.86 -30.13
C ALA A 552 -26.26 13.76 -29.19
N MET A 553 -26.14 15.04 -29.49
CA MET A 553 -25.45 16.00 -28.64
C MET A 553 -26.22 16.21 -27.33
N VAL A 554 -25.52 16.12 -26.18
CA VAL A 554 -26.13 16.27 -24.87
C VAL A 554 -26.42 17.75 -24.58
N ARG A 555 -27.61 18.09 -24.07
CA ARG A 555 -28.07 19.48 -23.80
C ARG A 555 -27.05 20.34 -23.04
N LYS A 556 -26.38 19.78 -22.03
CA LYS A 556 -25.36 20.51 -21.26
C LYS A 556 -24.15 20.94 -22.10
N ALA A 557 -23.83 20.20 -23.13
CA ALA A 557 -22.75 20.54 -24.08
C ALA A 557 -23.23 21.61 -25.07
N ALA A 558 -24.48 21.49 -25.58
CA ALA A 558 -25.06 22.48 -26.49
C ALA A 558 -25.10 23.91 -25.87
N THR A 559 -25.47 24.01 -24.59
CA THR A 559 -25.51 25.31 -23.88
C THR A 559 -24.10 25.87 -23.60
N ARG A 560 -23.12 24.99 -23.35
CA ARG A 560 -21.74 25.38 -23.02
C ARG A 560 -20.99 25.95 -24.23
N TYR A 561 -21.36 25.55 -25.42
CA TYR A 561 -20.70 25.96 -26.69
C TYR A 561 -21.54 26.93 -27.50
N GLY A 562 -22.49 27.63 -26.89
CA GLY A 562 -23.23 28.72 -27.56
C GLY A 562 -24.32 28.25 -28.54
N TYR A 563 -24.55 26.94 -28.69
CA TYR A 563 -25.64 26.40 -29.52
C TYR A 563 -26.96 26.27 -28.71
N GLY A 564 -27.17 27.19 -27.79
CA GLY A 564 -28.42 27.30 -27.05
C GLY A 564 -29.52 27.84 -27.97
N TYR A 565 -30.48 26.99 -28.32
CA TYR A 565 -31.69 27.41 -29.02
C TYR A 565 -32.49 28.34 -28.11
N TYR A 566 -32.98 29.44 -28.68
CA TYR A 566 -34.04 30.30 -28.12
C TYR A 566 -35.31 29.50 -27.85
#